data_0b1f5ad346c29ce6f53bfb2596225b65
#
_entry.id   0b1f5ad346c29ce6f53bfb2596225b65
#
_cell.length_a   1.000
_cell.length_b   1.000
_cell.length_c   1.000
_cell.angle_alpha   90.00
_cell.angle_beta   90.00
_cell.angle_gamma   90.00
#
_symmetry.space_group_name_H-M   'P 1'
#
loop_
_entity.id
_entity.type
_entity.pdbx_description
1 polymer ?
#
loop_
_entity_poly.entity_id
_entity_poly.type
_entity_poly.pdbx_seq_one_letter_code
_entity_poly.pdbx_strand_id
1 'polypeptide(L)'
;AAKVGGIGANAYYPGHFIYDNLMIQTNVIHAARKFGVKKLLFLGSSCIYPKFAEQPITEDQLLGGHLEPSNDSYAIAKIAGIKMCQAYRKQYGFNAISLMPTNLYGPNDNYDLDSSHVLPAMIRKFHAEKDKVTLWGDGSAMREFLYVDDLAEAAFKCMVDYDSEEIINVGTGKDITIKELATTIADVVGFKGEICLLYTSDAADDMQC
;
A
#
# COMPACT_ATOMS: atom_id res chain seq x y z
N ALA A 1 9.65 7.82 4.78
CA ALA A 1 9.32 7.05 5.99
C ALA A 1 7.81 7.13 6.24
N ALA A 2 7.24 6.07 6.77
CA ALA A 2 5.85 6.00 7.19
C ALA A 2 5.68 4.86 8.20
N LYS A 3 4.67 4.95 9.06
CA LYS A 3 4.20 3.80 9.83
C LYS A 3 3.24 3.02 8.95
N VAL A 4 3.59 1.79 8.64
CA VAL A 4 2.82 0.90 7.75
C VAL A 4 2.52 -0.41 8.46
N GLY A 5 1.51 -1.12 8.00
CA GLY A 5 1.11 -2.42 8.51
C GLY A 5 -0.08 -2.98 7.75
N GLY A 6 -0.33 -4.27 7.93
CA GLY A 6 -1.49 -4.96 7.35
C GLY A 6 -2.84 -4.42 7.85
N ILE A 7 -3.93 -4.96 7.33
CA ILE A 7 -5.31 -4.54 7.66
C ILE A 7 -5.57 -4.67 9.16
N GLY A 8 -5.16 -5.78 9.79
CA GLY A 8 -5.35 -6.00 11.23
C GLY A 8 -4.68 -4.92 12.09
N ALA A 9 -3.42 -4.59 11.81
CA ALA A 9 -2.71 -3.54 12.53
C ALA A 9 -3.36 -2.16 12.35
N ASN A 10 -3.82 -1.82 11.15
CA ASN A 10 -4.55 -0.57 10.88
C ASN A 10 -5.86 -0.49 11.65
N ALA A 11 -6.65 -1.56 11.65
CA ALA A 11 -7.92 -1.62 12.38
C ALA A 11 -7.74 -1.54 13.90
N TYR A 12 -6.67 -2.14 14.44
CA TYR A 12 -6.42 -2.17 15.88
C TYR A 12 -5.80 -0.87 16.43
N TYR A 13 -4.94 -0.19 15.64
CA TYR A 13 -4.20 1.01 16.07
C TYR A 13 -4.47 2.26 15.21
N PRO A 14 -5.73 2.59 14.84
CA PRO A 14 -6.01 3.68 13.88
C PRO A 14 -5.46 5.03 14.34
N GLY A 15 -5.54 5.36 15.64
CA GLY A 15 -5.00 6.59 16.20
C GLY A 15 -3.48 6.71 16.04
N HIS A 16 -2.73 5.62 16.18
CA HIS A 16 -1.28 5.61 15.95
C HIS A 16 -0.96 5.81 14.46
N PHE A 17 -1.70 5.14 13.57
CA PHE A 17 -1.45 5.25 12.13
C PHE A 17 -1.69 6.67 11.61
N ILE A 18 -2.79 7.32 12.01
CA ILE A 18 -3.06 8.69 11.58
C ILE A 18 -2.05 9.68 12.19
N TYR A 19 -1.82 9.61 13.50
CA TYR A 19 -0.96 10.57 14.20
C TYR A 19 0.49 10.48 13.73
N ASP A 20 1.09 9.28 13.77
CA ASP A 20 2.50 9.10 13.44
C ASP A 20 2.77 9.48 11.97
N ASN A 21 1.90 9.10 11.04
CA ASN A 21 2.09 9.43 9.63
C ASN A 21 1.90 10.93 9.36
N LEU A 22 0.91 11.58 9.96
CA LEU A 22 0.74 13.03 9.86
C LEU A 22 1.98 13.76 10.40
N MET A 23 2.48 13.38 11.57
CA MET A 23 3.67 14.01 12.17
C MET A 23 4.92 13.82 11.33
N ILE A 24 5.19 12.60 10.86
CA ILE A 24 6.36 12.31 10.03
C ILE A 24 6.32 13.14 8.74
N GLN A 25 5.26 13.04 7.98
CA GLN A 25 5.17 13.66 6.66
C GLN A 25 5.12 15.19 6.75
N THR A 26 4.37 15.74 7.70
CA THR A 26 4.26 17.19 7.89
C THR A 26 5.62 17.79 8.21
N ASN A 27 6.35 17.18 9.16
CA ASN A 27 7.67 17.64 9.52
C ASN A 27 8.67 17.53 8.37
N VAL A 28 8.69 16.40 7.65
CA VAL A 28 9.62 16.20 6.52
C VAL A 28 9.34 17.16 5.38
N ILE A 29 8.08 17.27 4.94
CA ILE A 29 7.69 18.17 3.82
C ILE A 29 7.99 19.62 4.20
N HIS A 30 7.63 20.05 5.42
CA HIS A 30 7.89 21.41 5.88
C HIS A 30 9.39 21.71 5.99
N ALA A 31 10.17 20.82 6.58
CA ALA A 31 11.61 20.97 6.69
C ALA A 31 12.29 20.98 5.32
N ALA A 32 11.89 20.10 4.40
CA ALA A 32 12.44 20.08 3.05
C ALA A 32 12.27 21.43 2.35
N ARG A 33 11.09 22.02 2.42
CA ARG A 33 10.84 23.38 1.89
C ARG A 33 11.65 24.43 2.65
N LYS A 34 11.65 24.40 3.99
CA LYS A 34 12.32 25.39 4.84
C LYS A 34 13.84 25.45 4.61
N PHE A 35 14.46 24.30 4.39
CA PHE A 35 15.89 24.17 4.16
C PHE A 35 16.31 24.17 2.69
N GLY A 36 15.41 24.51 1.78
CA GLY A 36 15.73 24.73 0.37
C GLY A 36 16.06 23.44 -0.40
N VAL A 37 15.46 22.31 -0.02
CA VAL A 37 15.54 21.07 -0.83
C VAL A 37 14.98 21.36 -2.21
N LYS A 38 15.74 21.03 -3.26
CA LYS A 38 15.40 21.37 -4.65
C LYS A 38 14.17 20.63 -5.16
N LYS A 39 14.03 19.35 -4.78
CA LYS A 39 12.90 18.50 -5.17
C LYS A 39 12.62 17.48 -4.10
N LEU A 40 11.35 17.22 -3.82
CA LEU A 40 10.88 16.21 -2.88
C LEU A 40 9.96 15.22 -3.60
N LEU A 41 10.19 13.93 -3.42
CA LEU A 41 9.25 12.89 -3.81
C LEU A 41 8.55 12.37 -2.57
N PHE A 42 7.21 12.46 -2.57
CA PHE A 42 6.34 11.91 -1.54
C PHE A 42 5.74 10.59 -2.01
N LEU A 43 5.91 9.53 -1.23
CA LEU A 43 5.23 8.26 -1.49
C LEU A 43 3.87 8.26 -0.80
N GLY A 44 2.82 8.32 -1.62
CA GLY A 44 1.45 8.04 -1.23
C GLY A 44 1.20 6.54 -1.08
N SER A 45 0.03 6.09 -1.47
CA SER A 45 -0.36 4.68 -1.48
C SER A 45 -1.63 4.53 -2.31
N SER A 46 -1.86 3.40 -2.93
CA SER A 46 -3.13 3.10 -3.63
C SER A 46 -4.36 3.05 -2.72
N CYS A 47 -4.18 2.89 -1.40
CA CYS A 47 -5.28 2.91 -0.42
C CYS A 47 -5.99 4.26 -0.25
N ILE A 48 -5.48 5.34 -0.88
CA ILE A 48 -6.10 6.67 -0.87
C ILE A 48 -7.35 6.77 -1.75
N TYR A 49 -7.55 5.81 -2.64
CA TYR A 49 -8.69 5.80 -3.53
C TYR A 49 -9.95 5.28 -2.84
N PRO A 50 -11.14 5.66 -3.34
CA PRO A 50 -12.40 5.16 -2.81
C PRO A 50 -12.47 3.63 -2.80
N LYS A 51 -13.13 3.06 -1.80
CA LYS A 51 -13.35 1.60 -1.70
C LYS A 51 -13.95 0.99 -2.97
N PHE A 52 -14.86 1.73 -3.60
CA PHE A 52 -15.57 1.32 -4.81
C PHE A 52 -15.14 2.17 -6.02
N ALA A 53 -13.86 2.50 -6.10
CA ALA A 53 -13.31 3.18 -7.26
C ALA A 53 -13.52 2.34 -8.53
N GLU A 54 -13.80 3.02 -9.63
CA GLU A 54 -13.93 2.37 -10.94
C GLU A 54 -12.58 1.79 -11.38
N GLN A 55 -12.59 0.60 -11.94
CA GLN A 55 -11.40 -0.10 -12.41
C GLN A 55 -11.24 0.04 -13.94
N PRO A 56 -10.03 0.31 -14.43
CA PRO A 56 -8.79 0.59 -13.70
C PRO A 56 -8.83 1.93 -12.96
N ILE A 57 -8.21 1.98 -11.76
CA ILE A 57 -8.19 3.19 -10.94
C ILE A 57 -7.32 4.25 -11.60
N THR A 58 -7.89 5.44 -11.83
CA THR A 58 -7.19 6.62 -12.35
C THR A 58 -7.01 7.70 -11.28
N GLU A 59 -6.04 8.58 -11.46
CA GLU A 59 -5.63 9.56 -10.47
C GLU A 59 -6.72 10.59 -10.12
N ASP A 60 -7.62 10.87 -11.03
CA ASP A 60 -8.77 11.79 -10.86
C ASP A 60 -9.85 11.25 -9.91
N GLN A 61 -9.83 9.96 -9.61
CA GLN A 61 -10.74 9.34 -8.64
C GLN A 61 -10.39 9.68 -7.18
N LEU A 62 -9.24 10.32 -6.92
CA LEU A 62 -8.86 10.75 -5.58
C LEU A 62 -9.93 11.66 -4.96
N LEU A 63 -10.43 11.29 -3.77
CA LEU A 63 -11.52 11.95 -3.06
C LEU A 63 -12.90 11.84 -3.74
N GLY A 64 -13.05 10.94 -4.70
CA GLY A 64 -14.33 10.72 -5.40
C GLY A 64 -15.37 9.92 -4.61
N GLY A 65 -15.03 9.37 -3.44
CA GLY A 65 -15.95 8.56 -2.63
C GLY A 65 -15.39 8.19 -1.26
N HIS A 66 -16.11 7.28 -0.56
CA HIS A 66 -15.71 6.80 0.76
C HIS A 66 -14.49 5.88 0.69
N LEU A 67 -13.56 6.07 1.63
CA LEU A 67 -12.39 5.21 1.80
C LEU A 67 -12.78 3.84 2.37
N GLU A 68 -11.85 2.87 2.28
CA GLU A 68 -11.98 1.58 2.96
C GLU A 68 -11.90 1.80 4.49
N PRO A 69 -12.94 1.48 5.27
CA PRO A 69 -12.97 1.79 6.70
C PRO A 69 -11.85 1.15 7.52
N SER A 70 -11.35 -0.02 7.10
CA SER A 70 -10.31 -0.75 7.84
C SER A 70 -8.93 -0.05 7.82
N ASN A 71 -8.70 0.90 6.90
CA ASN A 71 -7.44 1.64 6.78
C ASN A 71 -7.61 3.14 6.49
N ASP A 72 -8.80 3.69 6.70
CA ASP A 72 -9.12 5.09 6.40
C ASP A 72 -8.19 6.08 7.11
N SER A 73 -7.82 5.80 8.34
CA SER A 73 -6.91 6.63 9.15
C SER A 73 -5.53 6.79 8.49
N TYR A 74 -4.98 5.71 7.95
CA TYR A 74 -3.74 5.75 7.17
C TYR A 74 -3.95 6.46 5.82
N ALA A 75 -5.04 6.15 5.13
CA ALA A 75 -5.37 6.75 3.84
C ALA A 75 -5.53 8.28 3.95
N ILE A 76 -6.27 8.77 4.96
CA ILE A 76 -6.43 10.20 5.25
C ILE A 76 -5.08 10.87 5.50
N ALA A 77 -4.20 10.24 6.30
CA ALA A 77 -2.86 10.78 6.52
C ALA A 77 -2.11 10.93 5.20
N LYS A 78 -2.13 9.91 4.34
CA LYS A 78 -1.48 9.97 3.02
C LYS A 78 -2.08 11.03 2.10
N ILE A 79 -3.40 11.16 2.05
CA ILE A 79 -4.10 12.22 1.31
C ILE A 79 -3.65 13.61 1.79
N ALA A 80 -3.57 13.81 3.12
CA ALA A 80 -3.11 15.06 3.70
C ALA A 80 -1.67 15.41 3.25
N GLY A 81 -0.77 14.42 3.16
CA GLY A 81 0.59 14.62 2.65
C GLY A 81 0.62 15.05 1.19
N ILE A 82 -0.18 14.39 0.33
CA ILE A 82 -0.34 14.77 -1.08
C ILE A 82 -0.84 16.21 -1.20
N LYS A 83 -1.91 16.55 -0.47
CA LYS A 83 -2.47 17.91 -0.49
C LYS A 83 -1.49 18.96 0.06
N MET A 84 -0.67 18.60 1.03
CA MET A 84 0.40 19.47 1.52
C MET A 84 1.47 19.72 0.44
N CYS A 85 1.89 18.68 -0.29
CA CYS A 85 2.82 18.83 -1.42
C CYS A 85 2.23 19.76 -2.49
N GLN A 86 0.98 19.56 -2.90
CA GLN A 86 0.28 20.39 -3.87
C GLN A 86 0.15 21.86 -3.39
N ALA A 87 -0.25 22.06 -2.12
CA ALA A 87 -0.38 23.40 -1.54
C ALA A 87 0.96 24.13 -1.47
N TYR A 88 2.04 23.44 -1.10
CA TYR A 88 3.39 24.02 -1.04
C TYR A 88 3.93 24.32 -2.43
N ARG A 89 3.61 23.51 -3.42
CA ARG A 89 3.93 23.77 -4.81
C ARG A 89 3.25 25.06 -5.27
N LYS A 90 1.94 25.17 -5.05
CA LYS A 90 1.15 26.35 -5.45
C LYS A 90 1.58 27.64 -4.74
N GLN A 91 1.83 27.56 -3.43
CA GLN A 91 2.10 28.75 -2.62
C GLN A 91 3.56 29.19 -2.68
N TYR A 92 4.50 28.27 -2.73
CA TYR A 92 5.93 28.53 -2.56
C TYR A 92 6.78 28.16 -3.78
N GLY A 93 6.21 27.61 -4.83
CA GLY A 93 6.96 27.04 -5.95
C GLY A 93 7.83 25.86 -5.57
N PHE A 94 7.51 25.17 -4.45
CA PHE A 94 8.30 24.05 -3.96
C PHE A 94 8.07 22.80 -4.84
N ASN A 95 9.12 22.32 -5.52
CA ASN A 95 9.01 21.15 -6.39
C ASN A 95 8.82 19.86 -5.59
N ALA A 96 7.58 19.57 -5.24
CA ALA A 96 7.17 18.33 -4.59
C ALA A 96 6.29 17.52 -5.53
N ILE A 97 6.65 16.26 -5.78
CA ILE A 97 5.90 15.30 -6.58
C ILE A 97 5.39 14.16 -5.71
N SER A 98 4.31 13.49 -6.14
CA SER A 98 3.69 12.40 -5.36
C SER A 98 3.45 11.18 -6.21
N LEU A 99 3.94 10.01 -5.78
CA LEU A 99 3.74 8.71 -6.43
C LEU A 99 2.84 7.81 -5.59
N MET A 100 1.94 7.08 -6.26
CA MET A 100 0.97 6.16 -5.66
C MET A 100 1.34 4.72 -6.02
N PRO A 101 2.27 4.10 -5.28
CA PRO A 101 2.61 2.70 -5.56
C PRO A 101 1.46 1.77 -5.19
N THR A 102 1.34 0.66 -5.93
CA THR A 102 0.51 -0.48 -5.60
C THR A 102 1.12 -1.29 -4.46
N ASN A 103 0.70 -2.54 -4.23
CA ASN A 103 1.26 -3.36 -3.16
C ASN A 103 2.70 -3.75 -3.47
N LEU A 104 3.62 -3.33 -2.63
CA LEU A 104 5.04 -3.61 -2.81
C LEU A 104 5.42 -4.96 -2.23
N TYR A 105 6.40 -5.60 -2.85
CA TYR A 105 7.04 -6.79 -2.35
C TYR A 105 8.52 -6.83 -2.74
N GLY A 106 9.33 -7.57 -2.00
CA GLY A 106 10.74 -7.74 -2.32
C GLY A 106 11.60 -8.22 -1.14
N PRO A 107 12.92 -8.26 -1.31
CA PRO A 107 13.85 -8.62 -0.26
C PRO A 107 13.73 -7.70 0.96
N ASN A 108 13.91 -8.26 2.16
CA ASN A 108 13.82 -7.56 3.43
C ASN A 108 12.41 -7.06 3.81
N ASP A 109 11.36 -7.63 3.20
CA ASP A 109 9.98 -7.35 3.58
C ASP A 109 9.69 -7.84 5.02
N ASN A 110 8.57 -7.38 5.58
CA ASN A 110 8.11 -7.83 6.89
C ASN A 110 7.32 -9.13 6.76
N TYR A 111 7.83 -10.22 7.34
CA TYR A 111 7.19 -11.55 7.34
C TYR A 111 6.48 -11.87 8.64
N ASP A 112 6.33 -10.93 9.55
CA ASP A 112 5.58 -11.13 10.80
C ASP A 112 4.09 -11.30 10.52
N LEU A 113 3.46 -12.38 11.02
CA LEU A 113 2.08 -12.72 10.66
C LEU A 113 1.04 -11.74 11.19
N ASP A 114 1.36 -10.99 12.25
CA ASP A 114 0.42 -10.04 12.88
C ASP A 114 0.47 -8.66 12.23
N SER A 115 1.57 -8.33 11.54
CA SER A 115 1.80 -6.98 11.02
C SER A 115 2.15 -6.90 9.54
N SER A 116 2.43 -8.06 8.88
CA SER A 116 2.83 -8.08 7.47
C SER A 116 1.65 -7.86 6.51
N HIS A 117 2.00 -7.51 5.28
CA HIS A 117 1.04 -7.48 4.17
C HIS A 117 0.78 -8.89 3.62
N VAL A 118 -0.27 -9.01 2.80
CA VAL A 118 -0.80 -10.30 2.33
C VAL A 118 0.24 -11.21 1.66
N LEU A 119 1.10 -10.67 0.78
CA LEU A 119 2.07 -11.48 0.03
C LEU A 119 3.16 -12.07 0.93
N PRO A 120 3.89 -11.28 1.76
CA PRO A 120 4.87 -11.85 2.68
C PRO A 120 4.24 -12.75 3.75
N ALA A 121 3.03 -12.45 4.24
CA ALA A 121 2.31 -13.35 5.14
C ALA A 121 2.03 -14.70 4.50
N MET A 122 1.58 -14.72 3.24
CA MET A 122 1.37 -15.96 2.50
C MET A 122 2.67 -16.73 2.29
N ILE A 123 3.75 -16.09 1.84
CA ILE A 123 5.05 -16.76 1.67
C ILE A 123 5.45 -17.44 2.97
N ARG A 124 5.34 -16.75 4.10
CA ARG A 124 5.67 -17.34 5.41
C ARG A 124 4.78 -18.53 5.75
N LYS A 125 3.44 -18.42 5.56
CA LYS A 125 2.51 -19.52 5.81
C LYS A 125 2.85 -20.75 4.96
N PHE A 126 3.02 -20.59 3.66
CA PHE A 126 3.35 -21.70 2.74
C PHE A 126 4.72 -22.33 3.01
N HIS A 127 5.68 -21.54 3.52
CA HIS A 127 7.00 -22.07 3.90
C HIS A 127 6.96 -22.83 5.24
N ALA A 128 6.14 -22.37 6.19
CA ALA A 128 6.09 -22.96 7.53
C ALA A 128 5.20 -24.22 7.60
N GLU A 129 4.09 -24.21 6.87
CA GLU A 129 3.12 -25.32 6.88
C GLU A 129 3.51 -26.42 5.87
N LYS A 130 3.13 -27.66 6.17
CA LYS A 130 3.42 -28.82 5.29
C LYS A 130 2.17 -29.41 4.68
N ASP A 131 1.12 -29.50 5.47
CA ASP A 131 -0.07 -30.27 5.11
C ASP A 131 -1.23 -29.38 4.65
N LYS A 132 -1.40 -28.20 5.25
CA LYS A 132 -2.54 -27.35 4.99
C LYS A 132 -2.25 -25.87 5.25
N VAL A 133 -2.60 -25.01 4.29
CA VAL A 133 -2.62 -23.56 4.46
C VAL A 133 -4.04 -23.04 4.36
N THR A 134 -4.46 -22.26 5.36
CA THR A 134 -5.78 -21.64 5.40
C THR A 134 -5.66 -20.15 5.08
N LEU A 135 -6.47 -19.71 4.12
CA LEU A 135 -6.56 -18.32 3.68
C LEU A 135 -7.95 -17.76 3.93
N TRP A 136 -8.02 -16.48 4.25
CA TRP A 136 -9.26 -15.78 4.55
C TRP A 136 -10.02 -15.39 3.28
N GLY A 137 -11.34 -15.48 3.34
CA GLY A 137 -12.24 -15.14 2.25
C GLY A 137 -12.30 -16.21 1.17
N ASP A 138 -12.96 -15.87 0.07
CA ASP A 138 -13.16 -16.75 -1.09
C ASP A 138 -12.02 -16.72 -2.12
N GLY A 139 -11.01 -15.88 -1.88
CA GLY A 139 -9.87 -15.72 -2.77
C GLY A 139 -10.14 -14.92 -4.05
N SER A 140 -11.34 -14.35 -4.22
CA SER A 140 -11.71 -13.57 -5.42
C SER A 140 -11.15 -12.15 -5.44
N ALA A 141 -10.75 -11.62 -4.28
CA ALA A 141 -10.21 -10.27 -4.19
C ALA A 141 -8.98 -10.09 -5.10
N MET A 142 -9.01 -9.04 -5.92
CA MET A 142 -7.93 -8.70 -6.85
C MET A 142 -6.91 -7.79 -6.17
N ARG A 143 -5.63 -8.01 -6.46
CA ARG A 143 -4.52 -7.14 -6.01
C ARG A 143 -3.48 -7.01 -7.09
N GLU A 144 -2.92 -5.83 -7.19
CA GLU A 144 -1.75 -5.56 -8.02
C GLU A 144 -0.50 -5.52 -7.14
N PHE A 145 0.58 -6.17 -7.60
CA PHE A 145 1.86 -6.23 -6.90
C PHE A 145 2.97 -5.64 -7.75
N LEU A 146 3.83 -4.83 -7.12
CA LEU A 146 4.98 -4.20 -7.76
C LEU A 146 6.26 -4.58 -7.01
N TYR A 147 7.26 -5.04 -7.74
CA TYR A 147 8.57 -5.35 -7.15
C TYR A 147 9.26 -4.05 -6.69
N VAL A 148 9.90 -4.10 -5.52
CA VAL A 148 10.42 -2.90 -4.85
C VAL A 148 11.51 -2.18 -5.66
N ASP A 149 12.33 -2.91 -6.42
CA ASP A 149 13.36 -2.30 -7.26
C ASP A 149 12.76 -1.59 -8.46
N ASP A 150 11.65 -2.10 -9.03
CA ASP A 150 10.92 -1.42 -10.11
C ASP A 150 10.31 -0.10 -9.60
N LEU A 151 9.80 -0.08 -8.36
CA LEU A 151 9.39 1.19 -7.75
C LEU A 151 10.58 2.14 -7.57
N ALA A 152 11.74 1.62 -7.14
CA ALA A 152 12.92 2.46 -6.94
C ALA A 152 13.38 3.10 -8.27
N GLU A 153 13.37 2.34 -9.36
CA GLU A 153 13.68 2.84 -10.70
C GLU A 153 12.66 3.88 -11.17
N ALA A 154 11.37 3.60 -11.02
CA ALA A 154 10.31 4.55 -11.35
C ALA A 154 10.42 5.84 -10.54
N ALA A 155 10.69 5.73 -9.23
CA ALA A 155 10.89 6.88 -8.35
C ALA A 155 12.11 7.72 -8.79
N PHE A 156 13.22 7.08 -9.11
CA PHE A 156 14.42 7.76 -9.64
C PHE A 156 14.10 8.49 -10.95
N LYS A 157 13.45 7.82 -11.89
CA LYS A 157 13.04 8.43 -13.17
C LYS A 157 12.12 9.63 -12.95
N CYS A 158 11.11 9.52 -12.08
CA CYS A 158 10.23 10.64 -11.75
C CYS A 158 10.97 11.79 -11.03
N MET A 159 11.97 11.48 -10.21
CA MET A 159 12.82 12.51 -9.61
C MET A 159 13.60 13.31 -10.66
N VAL A 160 13.97 12.70 -11.76
CA VAL A 160 14.72 13.38 -12.86
C VAL A 160 13.77 14.10 -13.80
N ASP A 161 12.75 13.41 -14.29
CA ASP A 161 11.98 13.82 -15.47
C ASP A 161 10.61 14.44 -15.17
N TYR A 162 10.00 14.16 -14.00
CA TYR A 162 8.63 14.58 -13.71
C TYR A 162 8.57 15.85 -12.87
N ASP A 163 7.85 16.85 -13.31
CA ASP A 163 7.66 18.14 -12.62
C ASP A 163 6.20 18.61 -12.78
N SER A 164 5.28 18.02 -12.00
CA SER A 164 3.87 18.41 -11.97
C SER A 164 3.31 18.27 -10.55
N GLU A 165 2.17 18.91 -10.29
CA GLU A 165 1.38 18.73 -9.07
C GLU A 165 0.47 17.50 -9.13
N GLU A 166 0.26 16.96 -10.32
CA GLU A 166 -0.55 15.75 -10.51
C GLU A 166 0.13 14.57 -9.82
N ILE A 167 -0.68 13.70 -9.24
CA ILE A 167 -0.18 12.44 -8.68
C ILE A 167 0.03 11.42 -9.80
N ILE A 168 0.89 10.43 -9.59
CA ILE A 168 1.13 9.35 -10.55
C ILE A 168 0.92 8.00 -9.89
N ASN A 169 0.06 7.17 -10.47
CA ASN A 169 -0.03 5.76 -10.12
C ASN A 169 1.20 5.00 -10.64
N VAL A 170 1.78 4.17 -9.79
CA VAL A 170 2.95 3.34 -10.14
C VAL A 170 2.64 1.89 -9.86
N GLY A 171 2.49 1.11 -10.92
CA GLY A 171 2.14 -0.29 -10.87
C GLY A 171 2.55 -1.02 -12.14
N THR A 172 2.17 -2.29 -12.24
CA THR A 172 2.43 -3.16 -13.41
C THR A 172 1.30 -3.12 -14.43
N GLY A 173 0.11 -2.61 -14.03
CA GLY A 173 -1.12 -2.67 -14.82
C GLY A 173 -1.73 -4.08 -14.91
N LYS A 174 -1.34 -5.00 -13.99
CA LYS A 174 -1.83 -6.38 -13.97
C LYS A 174 -2.26 -6.77 -12.56
N ASP A 175 -3.51 -7.12 -12.44
CA ASP A 175 -4.08 -7.67 -11.21
C ASP A 175 -3.97 -9.18 -11.17
N ILE A 176 -3.94 -9.72 -9.95
CA ILE A 176 -4.02 -11.15 -9.66
C ILE A 176 -5.01 -11.38 -8.54
N THR A 177 -5.79 -12.45 -8.61
CA THR A 177 -6.65 -12.86 -7.49
C THR A 177 -5.82 -13.41 -6.34
N ILE A 178 -6.33 -13.29 -5.12
CA ILE A 178 -5.69 -13.90 -3.94
C ILE A 178 -5.55 -15.41 -4.09
N LYS A 179 -6.49 -16.07 -4.75
CA LYS A 179 -6.44 -17.51 -5.06
C LYS A 179 -5.29 -17.85 -6.03
N GLU A 180 -5.14 -17.08 -7.12
CA GLU A 180 -4.04 -17.26 -8.08
C GLU A 180 -2.68 -16.95 -7.43
N LEU A 181 -2.62 -15.90 -6.60
CA LEU A 181 -1.42 -15.57 -5.82
C LEU A 181 -1.02 -16.73 -4.92
N ALA A 182 -1.97 -17.31 -4.18
CA ALA A 182 -1.73 -18.45 -3.32
C ALA A 182 -1.19 -19.66 -4.09
N THR A 183 -1.77 -19.96 -5.25
CA THR A 183 -1.29 -21.04 -6.13
C THR A 183 0.12 -20.77 -6.61
N THR A 184 0.40 -19.56 -7.05
CA THR A 184 1.74 -19.14 -7.51
C THR A 184 2.79 -19.28 -6.40
N ILE A 185 2.48 -18.84 -5.18
CA ILE A 185 3.38 -18.97 -4.04
C ILE A 185 3.59 -20.45 -3.69
N ALA A 186 2.53 -21.25 -3.65
CA ALA A 186 2.63 -22.69 -3.38
C ALA A 186 3.56 -23.38 -4.37
N ASP A 187 3.44 -23.08 -5.65
CA ASP A 187 4.30 -23.63 -6.70
C ASP A 187 5.77 -23.21 -6.51
N VAL A 188 6.02 -21.94 -6.25
CA VAL A 188 7.38 -21.39 -6.07
C VAL A 188 8.08 -21.99 -4.84
N VAL A 189 7.37 -22.13 -3.70
CA VAL A 189 7.94 -22.68 -2.46
C VAL A 189 7.95 -24.21 -2.46
N GLY A 190 7.31 -24.86 -3.45
CA GLY A 190 7.20 -26.31 -3.55
C GLY A 190 6.22 -26.94 -2.56
N PHE A 191 5.22 -26.18 -2.10
CA PHE A 191 4.17 -26.68 -1.20
C PHE A 191 3.29 -27.73 -1.91
N LYS A 192 3.02 -28.83 -1.23
CA LYS A 192 2.23 -29.97 -1.76
C LYS A 192 0.97 -30.27 -0.95
N GLY A 193 0.72 -29.50 0.09
CA GLY A 193 -0.44 -29.65 0.96
C GLY A 193 -1.73 -29.05 0.37
N GLU A 194 -2.76 -28.98 1.17
CA GLU A 194 -4.07 -28.45 0.82
C GLU A 194 -4.12 -26.94 1.02
N ILE A 195 -4.69 -26.20 0.04
CA ILE A 195 -5.02 -24.77 0.16
C ILE A 195 -6.52 -24.66 0.45
N CYS A 196 -6.86 -24.19 1.65
CA CYS A 196 -8.25 -23.97 2.06
C CYS A 196 -8.60 -22.50 2.05
N LEU A 197 -9.76 -22.19 1.49
CA LEU A 197 -10.37 -20.86 1.53
C LEU A 197 -11.53 -20.87 2.54
N LEU A 198 -11.56 -19.91 3.45
CA LEU A 198 -12.64 -19.76 4.43
C LEU A 198 -13.75 -18.87 3.85
N TYR A 199 -14.85 -19.50 3.49
CA TYR A 199 -16.01 -18.83 2.87
C TYR A 199 -16.97 -18.19 3.89
N THR A 200 -16.68 -18.19 5.20
CA THR A 200 -17.64 -17.77 6.23
C THR A 200 -17.73 -16.26 6.36
N SER A 201 -18.97 -15.76 6.54
CA SER A 201 -19.30 -14.39 6.92
C SER A 201 -18.72 -13.98 8.28
N ASP A 202 -18.21 -14.92 9.05
CA ASP A 202 -17.61 -14.75 10.37
C ASP A 202 -16.12 -14.35 10.33
N ALA A 203 -15.58 -14.09 9.13
CA ALA A 203 -14.22 -13.56 8.96
C ALA A 203 -13.99 -12.18 9.63
N ALA A 204 -15.04 -11.56 10.16
CA ALA A 204 -14.94 -10.35 10.96
C ALA A 204 -14.51 -10.63 12.41
N ASP A 205 -14.78 -11.82 12.95
CA ASP A 205 -14.45 -12.17 14.35
C ASP A 205 -13.07 -12.83 14.48
N ASP A 206 -12.52 -13.35 13.37
CA ASP A 206 -11.20 -13.96 13.32
C ASP A 206 -10.16 -13.07 12.59
N MET A 207 -10.23 -11.75 12.78
CA MET A 207 -9.24 -10.80 12.20
C MET A 207 -7.87 -10.91 12.88
N GLN A 208 -7.29 -12.11 12.88
CA GLN A 208 -5.86 -12.33 13.13
C GLN A 208 -5.18 -12.78 11.84
N CYS A 209 -4.88 -11.82 10.99
CA CYS A 209 -3.88 -11.96 9.93
C CYS A 209 -3.08 -10.69 9.80
#